data_28e26d2732f4fbfc9c143abc6ca1ba99
#
_entry.id   28e26d2732f4fbfc9c143abc6ca1ba99
#
_cell.length_a   1.000
_cell.length_b   1.000
_cell.length_c   1.000
_cell.angle_alpha   90.00
_cell.angle_beta   90.00
_cell.angle_gamma   90.00
#
_symmetry.space_group_name_H-M   'P 1'
#
loop_
_entity.id
_entity.type
_entity.pdbx_description
1 polymer ?
#
loop_
_entity_poly.entity_id
_entity_poly.type
_entity_poly.pdbx_seq_one_letter_code
_entity_poly.pdbx_strand_id
1 'polypeptide(L)'
;MNVFHHVALQSLKRSPARTLVTIVGIALAAALMTVVAAFGTSLLHFLVISAENKYGDWHVSFDAVDTAFVQAQAQDPQVAHTAVLENLGYATLEGVQSPEKPYLFLAGLPAASWDTLPIRLLSGRLPENDGEVLVPSHLAVKGGVSLSVGDTLTLSVGSRQAGGISLSQADPYRPGEETLVSTTEKTYTVVGTCERPTLEPHDAPGYTLLTTAAPPGQATSLRLFVTLYHPRQAQDYAAHTGYSGQALYNEPVLRFLGASESPVFQTLLVSVCGSLLAIVMVGAFFLIYNSFQISLSKRMQQFGLLASVGATEKQLRSSVRFEGLCLSAVGIPLGILAGIGGTGLLLPVVSQKFSAILHSSAPLTLSLSLPALAAAAAICLATVLFSAALPARKALSKPIMVWLRQTEEIKEDAKALNAAPLLQRLYGLEGMLAHKNFRRNRKRYRSVVLSLTLSIVLFVAGTTFSTTLKRLADQYTVDFDYDLCLSTQAIPEDGLHTLYPRLSAAAGVTESSYQAVSTFSCPVAGRDLSAAYRHSPGGDPSPDAGGTVH
;
A
#
# COMPACT_ATOMS: atom_id res chain seq x y z
N MET A 1 34.08 14.31 -31.87
CA MET A 1 33.07 15.16 -31.21
C MET A 1 32.69 16.26 -32.22
N ASN A 2 31.38 16.44 -32.48
CA ASN A 2 30.91 17.37 -33.49
C ASN A 2 31.16 18.82 -33.04
N VAL A 3 31.55 19.73 -33.92
CA VAL A 3 31.86 21.15 -33.59
C VAL A 3 30.75 21.80 -32.77
N PHE A 4 29.49 21.46 -33.05
CA PHE A 4 28.32 21.96 -32.34
C PHE A 4 28.23 21.49 -30.87
N HIS A 5 28.74 20.30 -30.56
CA HIS A 5 28.82 19.80 -29.18
C HIS A 5 29.92 20.54 -28.39
N HIS A 6 31.04 20.87 -29.04
CA HIS A 6 32.09 21.68 -28.42
C HIS A 6 31.62 23.10 -28.09
N VAL A 7 30.89 23.72 -29.02
CA VAL A 7 30.26 25.05 -28.81
C VAL A 7 29.26 25.00 -27.64
N ALA A 8 28.45 23.94 -27.52
CA ALA A 8 27.52 23.79 -26.41
C ALA A 8 28.24 23.71 -25.05
N LEU A 9 29.27 22.85 -24.94
CA LEU A 9 30.09 22.74 -23.71
C LEU A 9 30.79 24.04 -23.32
N GLN A 10 31.35 24.75 -24.29
CA GLN A 10 32.02 26.02 -24.04
C GLN A 10 31.02 27.10 -23.60
N SER A 11 29.80 27.08 -24.13
CA SER A 11 28.74 27.98 -23.71
C SER A 11 28.29 27.71 -22.24
N LEU A 12 28.22 26.45 -21.81
CA LEU A 12 27.92 26.09 -20.42
C LEU A 12 29.00 26.63 -19.47
N LYS A 13 30.27 26.49 -19.83
CA LYS A 13 31.41 27.01 -19.04
C LYS A 13 31.42 28.53 -18.92
N ARG A 14 31.06 29.26 -20.00
CA ARG A 14 31.05 30.73 -20.02
C ARG A 14 29.88 31.39 -19.27
N SER A 15 28.88 30.64 -18.89
CA SER A 15 27.71 31.16 -18.15
C SER A 15 27.37 30.30 -16.90
N PRO A 16 28.27 30.29 -15.88
CA PRO A 16 28.17 29.35 -14.76
C PRO A 16 26.90 29.54 -13.91
N ALA A 17 26.52 30.79 -13.62
CA ALA A 17 25.32 31.06 -12.82
C ALA A 17 24.03 30.48 -13.46
N ARG A 18 23.89 30.63 -14.78
CA ARG A 18 22.73 30.09 -15.51
C ARG A 18 22.78 28.56 -15.55
N THR A 19 23.93 27.99 -15.83
CA THR A 19 24.14 26.53 -15.84
C THR A 19 23.79 25.95 -14.50
N LEU A 20 24.22 26.57 -13.40
CA LEU A 20 23.90 26.16 -12.03
C LEU A 20 22.38 26.18 -11.77
N VAL A 21 21.71 27.30 -12.11
CA VAL A 21 20.23 27.39 -11.92
C VAL A 21 19.49 26.30 -12.69
N THR A 22 19.93 25.98 -13.92
CA THR A 22 19.30 24.91 -14.70
C THR A 22 19.61 23.54 -14.12
N ILE A 23 20.83 23.26 -13.66
CA ILE A 23 21.19 22.02 -12.98
C ILE A 23 20.37 21.86 -11.69
N VAL A 24 20.26 22.91 -10.87
CA VAL A 24 19.44 22.90 -9.65
C VAL A 24 17.98 22.63 -9.98
N GLY A 25 17.43 23.24 -11.04
CA GLY A 25 16.07 22.97 -11.49
C GLY A 25 15.85 21.51 -11.91
N ILE A 26 16.79 20.93 -12.66
CA ILE A 26 16.75 19.51 -13.05
C ILE A 26 16.93 18.60 -11.82
N ALA A 27 17.86 18.93 -10.94
CA ALA A 27 18.11 18.19 -9.71
C ALA A 27 16.87 18.18 -8.79
N LEU A 28 16.20 19.34 -8.63
CA LEU A 28 14.97 19.43 -7.85
C LEU A 28 13.85 18.58 -8.45
N ALA A 29 13.68 18.62 -9.78
CA ALA A 29 12.71 17.79 -10.48
C ALA A 29 13.00 16.28 -10.29
N ALA A 30 14.27 15.88 -10.46
CA ALA A 30 14.70 14.50 -10.25
C ALA A 30 14.54 14.07 -8.79
N ALA A 31 14.85 14.95 -7.83
CA ALA A 31 14.65 14.69 -6.41
C ALA A 31 13.19 14.44 -6.07
N LEU A 32 12.27 15.28 -6.54
CA LEU A 32 10.83 15.10 -6.30
C LEU A 32 10.31 13.79 -6.92
N MET A 33 10.71 13.46 -8.15
CA MET A 33 10.32 12.19 -8.78
C MET A 33 10.88 10.99 -8.02
N THR A 34 12.13 11.09 -7.52
CA THR A 34 12.77 10.05 -6.71
C THR A 34 12.07 9.89 -5.35
N VAL A 35 11.69 11.00 -4.69
CA VAL A 35 10.93 10.96 -3.43
C VAL A 35 9.61 10.22 -3.62
N VAL A 36 8.83 10.52 -4.68
CA VAL A 36 7.57 9.82 -4.97
C VAL A 36 7.80 8.34 -5.20
N ALA A 37 8.81 7.97 -5.99
CA ALA A 37 9.14 6.57 -6.27
C ALA A 37 9.62 5.84 -5.02
N ALA A 38 10.57 6.42 -4.26
CA ALA A 38 11.16 5.81 -3.07
C ALA A 38 10.13 5.69 -1.93
N PHE A 39 9.28 6.70 -1.73
CA PHE A 39 8.20 6.64 -0.74
C PHE A 39 7.17 5.57 -1.11
N GLY A 40 6.75 5.51 -2.39
CA GLY A 40 5.81 4.49 -2.87
C GLY A 40 6.32 3.07 -2.67
N THR A 41 7.59 2.80 -3.00
CA THR A 41 8.20 1.47 -2.78
C THR A 41 8.40 1.15 -1.31
N SER A 42 8.78 2.12 -0.49
CA SER A 42 8.93 1.94 0.97
C SER A 42 7.59 1.69 1.66
N LEU A 43 6.55 2.40 1.27
CA LEU A 43 5.19 2.16 1.78
C LEU A 43 4.67 0.78 1.40
N LEU A 44 4.86 0.37 0.15
CA LEU A 44 4.46 -0.96 -0.31
C LEU A 44 5.19 -2.06 0.47
N HIS A 45 6.50 -1.93 0.63
CA HIS A 45 7.32 -2.86 1.42
C HIS A 45 6.87 -2.95 2.87
N PHE A 46 6.57 -1.81 3.50
CA PHE A 46 6.01 -1.75 4.86
C PHE A 46 4.67 -2.48 4.97
N LEU A 47 3.76 -2.29 3.99
CA LEU A 47 2.46 -2.96 3.98
C LEU A 47 2.60 -4.47 3.80
N VAL A 48 3.53 -4.92 2.95
CA VAL A 48 3.85 -6.35 2.78
C VAL A 48 4.34 -6.94 4.10
N ILE A 49 5.40 -6.38 4.70
CA ILE A 49 5.94 -6.88 5.97
C ILE A 49 4.89 -6.84 7.09
N SER A 50 4.06 -5.80 7.13
CA SER A 50 3.00 -5.70 8.14
C SER A 50 1.95 -6.79 7.96
N ALA A 51 1.61 -7.14 6.72
CA ALA A 51 0.69 -8.23 6.41
C ALA A 51 1.32 -9.59 6.72
N GLU A 52 2.57 -9.82 6.33
CA GLU A 52 3.33 -11.05 6.63
C GLU A 52 3.46 -11.27 8.14
N ASN A 53 3.80 -10.23 8.91
CA ASN A 53 3.88 -10.32 10.37
C ASN A 53 2.53 -10.63 11.04
N LYS A 54 1.41 -10.24 10.41
CA LYS A 54 0.07 -10.46 10.95
C LYS A 54 -0.56 -11.77 10.49
N TYR A 55 -0.40 -12.11 9.21
CA TYR A 55 -1.09 -13.23 8.57
C TYR A 55 -0.15 -14.38 8.18
N GLY A 56 1.16 -14.23 8.34
CA GLY A 56 2.20 -15.15 7.85
C GLY A 56 2.62 -14.83 6.42
N ASP A 57 3.79 -15.29 6.04
CA ASP A 57 4.36 -15.06 4.71
C ASP A 57 3.93 -16.09 3.65
N TRP A 58 3.04 -17.03 4.03
CA TRP A 58 2.50 -18.02 3.11
C TRP A 58 1.56 -17.41 2.06
N HIS A 59 1.48 -18.03 0.90
CA HIS A 59 0.65 -17.57 -0.23
C HIS A 59 -0.58 -18.43 -0.47
N VAL A 60 -0.42 -19.75 -0.37
CA VAL A 60 -1.48 -20.76 -0.58
C VAL A 60 -1.49 -21.74 0.56
N SER A 61 -2.64 -22.20 1.00
CA SER A 61 -2.74 -23.31 1.95
C SER A 61 -3.71 -24.39 1.48
N PHE A 62 -3.37 -25.63 1.83
CA PHE A 62 -4.13 -26.84 1.51
C PHE A 62 -4.51 -27.53 2.81
N ASP A 63 -5.79 -27.79 3.00
CA ASP A 63 -6.31 -28.41 4.21
C ASP A 63 -6.50 -29.93 4.03
N ALA A 64 -6.48 -30.68 5.12
CA ALA A 64 -6.68 -32.14 5.12
C ALA A 64 -5.80 -32.93 4.12
N VAL A 65 -4.52 -32.56 4.01
CA VAL A 65 -3.53 -33.23 3.16
C VAL A 65 -2.75 -34.28 3.94
N ASP A 66 -2.18 -35.24 3.21
CA ASP A 66 -1.32 -36.26 3.76
C ASP A 66 0.18 -35.88 3.71
N THR A 67 1.01 -36.69 4.34
CA THR A 67 2.46 -36.48 4.38
C THR A 67 3.11 -36.60 2.98
N ALA A 68 2.55 -37.43 2.09
CA ALA A 68 3.07 -37.59 0.73
C ALA A 68 2.87 -36.30 -0.10
N PHE A 69 1.69 -35.69 0.02
CA PHE A 69 1.40 -34.40 -0.62
C PHE A 69 2.34 -33.30 -0.08
N VAL A 70 2.54 -33.22 1.23
CA VAL A 70 3.46 -32.24 1.85
C VAL A 70 4.87 -32.40 1.30
N GLN A 71 5.39 -33.63 1.22
CA GLN A 71 6.74 -33.90 0.69
C GLN A 71 6.86 -33.56 -0.80
N ALA A 72 5.82 -33.84 -1.60
CA ALA A 72 5.80 -33.51 -3.01
C ALA A 72 5.87 -31.99 -3.22
N GLN A 73 5.07 -31.23 -2.46
CA GLN A 73 5.08 -29.77 -2.57
C GLN A 73 6.36 -29.13 -2.04
N ALA A 74 6.97 -29.69 -0.99
CA ALA A 74 8.25 -29.20 -0.46
C ALA A 74 9.43 -29.38 -1.44
N GLN A 75 9.32 -30.28 -2.42
CA GLN A 75 10.32 -30.51 -3.46
C GLN A 75 10.03 -29.75 -4.76
N ASP A 76 8.90 -29.06 -4.86
CA ASP A 76 8.53 -28.30 -6.06
C ASP A 76 9.46 -27.08 -6.24
N PRO A 77 10.06 -26.88 -7.43
CA PRO A 77 10.99 -25.78 -7.68
C PRO A 77 10.34 -24.39 -7.61
N GLN A 78 9.01 -24.28 -7.63
CA GLN A 78 8.29 -23.01 -7.46
C GLN A 78 8.15 -22.63 -5.99
N VAL A 79 8.35 -23.56 -5.06
CA VAL A 79 8.16 -23.38 -3.61
C VAL A 79 9.44 -22.90 -2.96
N ALA A 80 9.36 -21.79 -2.26
CA ALA A 80 10.44 -21.22 -1.49
C ALA A 80 10.59 -21.95 -0.14
N HIS A 81 9.49 -22.09 0.59
CA HIS A 81 9.41 -22.87 1.84
C HIS A 81 7.97 -23.27 2.13
N THR A 82 7.83 -24.21 3.06
CA THR A 82 6.54 -24.73 3.51
C THR A 82 6.46 -24.70 5.03
N ALA A 83 5.26 -24.46 5.56
CA ALA A 83 4.95 -24.68 6.97
C ALA A 83 3.78 -25.66 7.07
N VAL A 84 3.77 -26.43 8.14
CA VAL A 84 2.77 -27.46 8.36
C VAL A 84 2.11 -27.25 9.72
N LEU A 85 0.80 -27.45 9.76
CA LEU A 85 0.01 -27.53 10.98
C LEU A 85 -0.68 -28.89 10.99
N GLU A 86 -0.50 -29.64 12.06
CA GLU A 86 -1.16 -30.93 12.29
C GLU A 86 -2.48 -30.72 13.02
N ASN A 87 -3.57 -31.29 12.52
CA ASN A 87 -4.85 -31.36 13.20
C ASN A 87 -4.84 -32.53 14.19
N LEU A 88 -4.65 -32.23 15.47
CA LEU A 88 -4.64 -33.25 16.53
C LEU A 88 -6.06 -33.60 17.02
N GLY A 89 -7.04 -32.75 16.75
CA GLY A 89 -8.44 -32.98 17.09
C GLY A 89 -9.09 -31.88 17.91
N TYR A 90 -10.27 -32.22 18.41
CA TYR A 90 -11.12 -31.30 19.17
C TYR A 90 -11.41 -31.89 20.55
N ALA A 91 -11.60 -31.03 21.53
CA ALA A 91 -12.00 -31.40 22.88
C ALA A 91 -13.06 -30.42 23.39
N THR A 92 -13.88 -30.87 24.32
CA THR A 92 -14.76 -30.00 25.11
C THR A 92 -14.08 -29.60 26.39
N LEU A 93 -14.33 -28.37 26.85
CA LEU A 93 -13.85 -27.87 28.13
C LEU A 93 -15.06 -27.34 28.91
N GLU A 94 -15.18 -27.78 30.16
CA GLU A 94 -16.25 -27.30 31.05
C GLU A 94 -16.05 -25.78 31.33
N GLY A 95 -17.15 -25.05 31.33
CA GLY A 95 -17.14 -23.62 31.60
C GLY A 95 -17.01 -22.74 30.36
N VAL A 96 -16.83 -23.29 29.16
CA VAL A 96 -16.86 -22.49 27.91
C VAL A 96 -18.28 -22.00 27.68
N GLN A 97 -18.44 -20.67 27.60
CA GLN A 97 -19.73 -19.99 27.57
C GLN A 97 -20.21 -19.63 26.16
N SER A 98 -19.36 -19.77 25.14
CA SER A 98 -19.71 -19.41 23.74
C SER A 98 -20.53 -20.51 23.08
N PRO A 99 -21.81 -20.26 22.72
CA PRO A 99 -22.67 -21.27 22.10
C PRO A 99 -22.21 -21.67 20.69
N GLU A 100 -21.57 -20.75 19.97
CA GLU A 100 -21.12 -20.97 18.59
C GLU A 100 -19.71 -21.57 18.54
N LYS A 101 -18.97 -21.56 19.66
CA LYS A 101 -17.59 -22.01 19.76
C LYS A 101 -17.38 -22.89 21.00
N PRO A 102 -18.02 -24.09 21.05
CA PRO A 102 -17.99 -24.93 22.23
C PRO A 102 -16.70 -25.74 22.41
N TYR A 103 -15.82 -25.79 21.42
CA TYR A 103 -14.67 -26.68 21.41
C TYR A 103 -13.35 -25.96 21.67
N LEU A 104 -12.36 -26.73 22.11
CA LEU A 104 -10.95 -26.47 21.95
C LEU A 104 -10.48 -27.24 20.72
N PHE A 105 -9.73 -26.60 19.84
CA PHE A 105 -9.04 -27.23 18.70
C PHE A 105 -7.56 -27.35 19.03
N LEU A 106 -7.02 -28.56 19.00
CA LEU A 106 -5.61 -28.82 19.25
C LEU A 106 -4.86 -28.92 17.93
N ALA A 107 -3.88 -28.04 17.76
CA ALA A 107 -3.05 -27.98 16.58
C ALA A 107 -1.57 -28.19 16.93
N GLY A 108 -0.93 -29.15 16.28
CA GLY A 108 0.48 -29.44 16.42
C GLY A 108 1.33 -28.70 15.39
N LEU A 109 2.42 -28.08 15.83
CA LEU A 109 3.35 -27.39 14.98
C LEU A 109 4.74 -28.03 15.04
N PRO A 110 5.32 -28.47 13.90
CA PRO A 110 6.73 -28.83 13.83
C PRO A 110 7.61 -27.63 14.15
N ALA A 111 8.83 -27.88 14.65
CA ALA A 111 9.77 -26.83 15.07
C ALA A 111 10.00 -25.75 13.99
N ALA A 112 10.09 -26.15 12.72
CA ALA A 112 10.29 -25.22 11.60
C ALA A 112 9.07 -24.32 11.32
N SER A 113 7.86 -24.71 11.72
CA SER A 113 6.64 -23.96 11.45
C SER A 113 6.39 -22.82 12.45
N TRP A 114 7.03 -22.85 13.63
CA TRP A 114 6.88 -21.80 14.64
C TRP A 114 7.42 -20.44 14.17
N ASP A 115 8.50 -20.44 13.36
CA ASP A 115 9.11 -19.21 12.84
C ASP A 115 8.37 -18.68 11.60
N THR A 116 7.66 -19.55 10.88
CA THR A 116 6.98 -19.20 9.61
C THR A 116 5.55 -18.73 9.84
N LEU A 117 4.86 -19.30 10.83
CA LEU A 117 3.48 -18.95 11.12
C LEU A 117 3.40 -17.79 12.14
N PRO A 118 2.45 -16.85 11.99
CA PRO A 118 2.38 -15.63 12.78
C PRO A 118 1.81 -15.86 14.18
N ILE A 119 2.55 -16.54 15.03
CA ILE A 119 2.16 -16.82 16.42
C ILE A 119 2.82 -15.82 17.34
N ARG A 120 2.00 -15.00 17.99
CA ARG A 120 2.45 -13.96 18.91
C ARG A 120 2.28 -14.41 20.37
N LEU A 121 3.41 -14.68 21.04
CA LEU A 121 3.44 -14.99 22.45
C LEU A 121 3.13 -13.74 23.28
N LEU A 122 2.21 -13.85 24.24
CA LEU A 122 1.86 -12.79 25.19
C LEU A 122 2.57 -13.00 26.54
N SER A 123 2.65 -14.26 27.01
CA SER A 123 3.33 -14.60 28.25
C SER A 123 3.80 -16.07 28.23
N GLY A 124 4.79 -16.40 29.04
CA GLY A 124 5.36 -17.74 29.13
C GLY A 124 6.36 -18.03 28.00
N ARG A 125 6.37 -19.27 27.51
CA ARG A 125 7.26 -19.76 26.45
C ARG A 125 6.52 -20.63 25.42
N LEU A 126 7.18 -20.93 24.33
CA LEU A 126 6.69 -21.91 23.35
C LEU A 126 6.74 -23.34 23.91
N PRO A 127 5.83 -24.25 23.48
CA PRO A 127 5.87 -25.65 23.82
C PRO A 127 7.13 -26.35 23.31
N GLU A 128 7.75 -27.18 24.14
CA GLU A 128 8.94 -27.98 23.76
C GLU A 128 8.63 -29.46 23.55
N ASN A 129 7.46 -29.92 24.05
CA ASN A 129 7.01 -31.30 23.90
C ASN A 129 5.49 -31.36 23.69
N ASP A 130 4.98 -32.55 23.35
CA ASP A 130 3.57 -32.80 23.04
C ASP A 130 2.62 -32.81 24.23
N GLY A 131 3.15 -32.74 25.45
CA GLY A 131 2.39 -32.53 26.70
C GLY A 131 2.27 -31.08 27.12
N GLU A 132 2.82 -30.13 26.36
CA GLU A 132 2.78 -28.71 26.64
C GLU A 132 1.90 -27.97 25.62
N VAL A 133 1.22 -26.91 26.08
CA VAL A 133 0.27 -26.19 25.23
C VAL A 133 0.33 -24.67 25.45
N LEU A 134 0.20 -23.93 24.33
CA LEU A 134 -0.13 -22.50 24.35
C LEU A 134 -1.64 -22.30 24.28
N VAL A 135 -2.13 -21.38 25.10
CA VAL A 135 -3.55 -21.04 25.16
C VAL A 135 -3.79 -19.67 24.54
N PRO A 136 -4.75 -19.51 23.64
CA PRO A 136 -5.06 -18.21 23.05
C PRO A 136 -5.83 -17.32 24.03
N SER A 137 -5.44 -16.05 24.11
CA SER A 137 -6.02 -15.08 25.06
C SER A 137 -7.52 -14.87 24.92
N HIS A 138 -8.06 -15.07 23.71
CA HIS A 138 -9.50 -14.92 23.46
C HIS A 138 -10.37 -16.05 24.06
N LEU A 139 -9.77 -17.16 24.49
CA LEU A 139 -10.48 -18.16 25.29
C LEU A 139 -10.96 -17.56 26.63
N ALA A 140 -10.10 -16.74 27.28
CA ALA A 140 -10.50 -16.06 28.50
C ALA A 140 -11.55 -14.97 28.24
N VAL A 141 -11.35 -14.16 27.20
CA VAL A 141 -12.21 -12.99 26.91
C VAL A 141 -13.57 -13.40 26.35
N LYS A 142 -13.60 -14.37 25.42
CA LYS A 142 -14.83 -14.80 24.72
C LYS A 142 -15.38 -16.13 25.21
N GLY A 143 -14.52 -17.05 25.61
CA GLY A 143 -14.91 -18.36 26.12
C GLY A 143 -15.24 -18.37 27.63
N GLY A 144 -14.87 -17.32 28.37
CA GLY A 144 -15.12 -17.21 29.80
C GLY A 144 -14.20 -18.08 30.68
N VAL A 145 -13.23 -18.79 30.09
CA VAL A 145 -12.33 -19.69 30.81
C VAL A 145 -10.92 -19.09 30.83
N SER A 146 -10.47 -18.70 32.01
CA SER A 146 -9.10 -18.18 32.22
C SER A 146 -8.17 -19.31 32.66
N LEU A 147 -7.11 -19.52 31.88
CA LEU A 147 -6.06 -20.48 32.16
C LEU A 147 -4.73 -19.75 32.37
N SER A 148 -3.99 -20.16 33.37
CA SER A 148 -2.70 -19.58 33.75
C SER A 148 -1.54 -20.52 33.40
N VAL A 149 -0.35 -19.94 33.22
CA VAL A 149 0.87 -20.75 33.03
C VAL A 149 1.08 -21.64 34.26
N GLY A 150 1.25 -22.95 34.02
CA GLY A 150 1.36 -23.98 35.05
C GLY A 150 0.07 -24.80 35.27
N ASP A 151 -1.06 -24.34 34.74
CA ASP A 151 -2.32 -25.11 34.85
C ASP A 151 -2.22 -26.39 34.02
N THR A 152 -2.91 -27.44 34.49
CA THR A 152 -2.95 -28.73 33.82
C THR A 152 -4.36 -28.99 33.29
N LEU A 153 -4.47 -29.37 32.03
CA LEU A 153 -5.71 -29.67 31.33
C LEU A 153 -5.73 -31.14 30.94
N THR A 154 -6.70 -31.88 31.42
CA THR A 154 -7.01 -33.25 30.92
C THR A 154 -8.18 -33.18 29.95
N LEU A 155 -7.91 -33.48 28.67
CA LEU A 155 -8.83 -33.27 27.57
C LEU A 155 -9.10 -34.61 26.86
N SER A 156 -10.37 -34.89 26.58
CA SER A 156 -10.77 -35.99 25.70
C SER A 156 -10.77 -35.50 24.25
N VAL A 157 -9.64 -35.75 23.58
CA VAL A 157 -9.36 -35.25 22.20
C VAL A 157 -9.91 -36.24 21.18
N GLY A 158 -10.75 -35.78 20.25
CA GLY A 158 -11.34 -36.58 19.19
C GLY A 158 -11.65 -35.81 17.93
N SER A 159 -12.29 -36.46 16.96
CA SER A 159 -12.67 -35.85 15.69
C SER A 159 -14.13 -35.39 15.73
N ARG A 160 -14.39 -34.21 15.18
CA ARG A 160 -15.77 -33.72 14.97
C ARG A 160 -16.38 -34.42 13.77
N GLN A 161 -17.62 -34.93 13.93
CA GLN A 161 -18.37 -35.56 12.85
C GLN A 161 -19.83 -35.14 12.89
N ALA A 162 -20.41 -34.93 11.69
CA ALA A 162 -21.83 -34.75 11.48
C ALA A 162 -22.28 -35.69 10.35
N GLY A 163 -23.28 -36.56 10.64
CA GLY A 163 -23.77 -37.50 9.62
C GLY A 163 -22.70 -38.44 9.03
N GLY A 164 -21.63 -38.74 9.79
CA GLY A 164 -20.53 -39.60 9.32
C GLY A 164 -19.45 -38.85 8.51
N ILE A 165 -19.57 -37.54 8.32
CA ILE A 165 -18.60 -36.69 7.65
C ILE A 165 -17.72 -36.01 8.71
N SER A 166 -16.39 -36.08 8.56
CA SER A 166 -15.45 -35.34 9.41
C SER A 166 -15.51 -33.85 9.11
N LEU A 167 -15.61 -33.05 10.16
CA LEU A 167 -15.65 -31.59 10.09
C LEU A 167 -14.29 -30.99 10.50
N SER A 168 -13.91 -29.89 9.83
CA SER A 168 -12.69 -29.14 10.05
C SER A 168 -12.92 -27.85 10.83
N GLN A 169 -11.85 -27.08 11.08
CA GLN A 169 -11.94 -25.74 11.69
C GLN A 169 -12.62 -24.69 10.75
N ALA A 170 -12.74 -24.99 9.46
CA ALA A 170 -13.43 -24.15 8.50
C ALA A 170 -14.95 -24.40 8.46
N ASP A 171 -15.41 -25.50 9.07
CA ASP A 171 -16.82 -25.83 9.16
C ASP A 171 -17.41 -25.23 10.44
N PRO A 172 -18.38 -24.30 10.36
CA PRO A 172 -19.03 -23.72 11.53
C PRO A 172 -19.68 -24.77 12.42
N TYR A 173 -19.90 -24.43 13.70
CA TYR A 173 -20.57 -25.30 14.64
C TYR A 173 -22.01 -25.55 14.21
N ARG A 174 -22.44 -26.84 14.28
CA ARG A 174 -23.80 -27.28 13.96
C ARG A 174 -24.48 -27.83 15.22
N PRO A 175 -25.23 -27.03 15.97
CA PRO A 175 -25.83 -27.43 17.23
C PRO A 175 -26.73 -28.66 17.09
N GLY A 176 -26.44 -29.72 17.86
CA GLY A 176 -27.24 -30.95 17.88
C GLY A 176 -27.02 -31.90 16.69
N GLU A 177 -26.27 -31.52 15.68
CA GLU A 177 -26.01 -32.36 14.50
C GLU A 177 -24.61 -33.02 14.53
N GLU A 178 -23.70 -32.53 15.38
CA GLU A 178 -22.31 -33.00 15.44
C GLU A 178 -21.95 -33.60 16.79
N THR A 179 -21.01 -34.55 16.76
CA THR A 179 -20.46 -35.20 17.94
C THR A 179 -18.96 -35.37 17.83
N LEU A 180 -18.29 -35.47 18.99
CA LEU A 180 -16.90 -35.90 19.04
C LEU A 180 -16.83 -37.43 19.08
N VAL A 181 -16.06 -37.98 18.15
CA VAL A 181 -15.85 -39.43 18.06
C VAL A 181 -14.38 -39.80 18.22
N SER A 182 -14.10 -41.05 18.55
CA SER A 182 -12.73 -41.57 18.70
C SER A 182 -11.89 -40.78 19.69
N THR A 183 -12.46 -40.40 20.84
CA THR A 183 -11.77 -39.58 21.84
C THR A 183 -10.69 -40.38 22.57
N THR A 184 -9.53 -39.71 22.74
CA THR A 184 -8.42 -40.20 23.55
C THR A 184 -8.10 -39.17 24.63
N GLU A 185 -7.92 -39.61 25.86
CA GLU A 185 -7.59 -38.73 26.96
C GLU A 185 -6.13 -38.34 26.92
N LYS A 186 -5.86 -37.04 26.91
CA LYS A 186 -4.50 -36.45 26.93
C LYS A 186 -4.43 -35.34 27.97
N THR A 187 -3.32 -35.29 28.67
CA THR A 187 -3.04 -34.25 29.67
C THR A 187 -2.02 -33.26 29.12
N TYR A 188 -2.32 -31.98 29.21
CA TYR A 188 -1.48 -30.89 28.76
C TYR A 188 -1.18 -29.92 29.88
N THR A 189 0.05 -29.39 29.91
CA THR A 189 0.46 -28.31 30.81
C THR A 189 0.48 -26.98 30.04
N VAL A 190 -0.17 -25.96 30.54
CA VAL A 190 -0.15 -24.62 29.94
C VAL A 190 1.23 -23.99 30.21
N VAL A 191 2.00 -23.73 29.15
CA VAL A 191 3.35 -23.14 29.23
C VAL A 191 3.41 -21.67 28.82
N GLY A 192 2.34 -21.18 28.20
CA GLY A 192 2.24 -19.79 27.80
C GLY A 192 0.86 -19.43 27.23
N THR A 193 0.70 -18.12 26.99
CA THR A 193 -0.48 -17.57 26.32
C THR A 193 -0.08 -16.83 25.06
N CYS A 194 -0.89 -16.91 24.03
CA CYS A 194 -0.67 -16.22 22.75
C CYS A 194 -1.86 -15.34 22.37
N GLU A 195 -1.62 -14.42 21.43
CA GLU A 195 -2.74 -13.76 20.73
C GLU A 195 -3.56 -14.81 19.99
N ARG A 196 -4.81 -14.47 19.63
CA ARG A 196 -5.61 -15.34 18.75
C ARG A 196 -4.82 -15.63 17.47
N PRO A 197 -4.53 -16.90 17.13
CA PRO A 197 -3.85 -17.22 15.89
C PRO A 197 -4.67 -16.75 14.70
N THR A 198 -4.05 -16.01 13.77
CA THR A 198 -4.72 -15.51 12.56
C THR A 198 -5.08 -16.63 11.58
N LEU A 199 -4.54 -17.83 11.80
CA LEU A 199 -4.87 -19.07 11.09
C LEU A 199 -6.25 -19.63 11.48
N GLU A 200 -6.79 -19.19 12.61
CA GLU A 200 -8.11 -19.58 13.09
C GLU A 200 -9.19 -18.78 12.36
N PRO A 201 -10.08 -19.43 11.55
CA PRO A 201 -11.21 -18.77 10.91
C PRO A 201 -12.08 -18.02 11.91
N HIS A 202 -12.79 -16.99 11.45
CA HIS A 202 -13.58 -16.13 12.33
C HIS A 202 -14.73 -16.92 12.99
N ASP A 203 -15.34 -17.80 12.23
CA ASP A 203 -16.46 -18.69 12.54
C ASP A 203 -16.03 -20.08 13.00
N ALA A 204 -14.73 -20.28 13.26
CA ALA A 204 -14.19 -21.55 13.73
C ALA A 204 -14.87 -22.00 15.03
N PRO A 205 -15.30 -23.26 15.12
CA PRO A 205 -16.03 -23.80 16.27
C PRO A 205 -15.16 -24.13 17.48
N GLY A 206 -13.83 -24.08 17.33
CA GLY A 206 -12.86 -24.38 18.38
C GLY A 206 -11.86 -23.25 18.61
N TYR A 207 -11.53 -22.98 19.89
CA TYR A 207 -10.40 -22.15 20.28
C TYR A 207 -9.10 -22.88 20.01
N THR A 208 -8.20 -22.34 19.22
CA THR A 208 -6.98 -23.02 18.77
C THR A 208 -5.90 -23.01 19.83
N LEU A 209 -5.66 -24.13 20.48
CA LEU A 209 -4.55 -24.41 21.35
C LEU A 209 -3.38 -24.95 20.51
N LEU A 210 -2.18 -24.47 20.75
CA LEU A 210 -0.99 -24.85 19.99
C LEU A 210 -0.04 -25.68 20.82
N THR A 211 0.41 -26.80 20.26
CA THR A 211 1.39 -27.71 20.88
C THR A 211 2.45 -28.11 19.82
N THR A 212 3.42 -28.93 20.20
CA THR A 212 4.33 -29.51 19.22
C THR A 212 3.63 -30.60 18.40
N ALA A 213 3.99 -30.73 17.11
CA ALA A 213 3.48 -31.79 16.25
C ALA A 213 3.92 -33.18 16.73
N ALA A 214 3.11 -34.19 16.40
CA ALA A 214 3.48 -35.59 16.58
C ALA A 214 4.73 -35.97 15.78
N PRO A 215 5.44 -37.05 16.16
CA PRO A 215 6.59 -37.53 15.36
C PRO A 215 6.19 -37.81 13.90
N PRO A 216 7.10 -37.54 12.93
CA PRO A 216 6.80 -37.73 11.52
C PRO A 216 6.25 -39.13 11.21
N GLY A 217 5.15 -39.20 10.44
CA GLY A 217 4.51 -40.46 10.01
C GLY A 217 3.30 -40.91 10.84
N GLN A 218 2.96 -40.22 11.91
CA GLN A 218 1.74 -40.51 12.70
C GLN A 218 0.58 -39.54 12.39
N ALA A 219 0.87 -38.43 11.70
CA ALA A 219 -0.12 -37.44 11.37
C ALA A 219 -1.13 -37.92 10.33
N THR A 220 -2.41 -37.85 10.63
CA THR A 220 -3.51 -38.30 9.76
C THR A 220 -4.15 -37.17 8.95
N SER A 221 -4.02 -35.93 9.41
CA SER A 221 -4.61 -34.75 8.76
C SER A 221 -3.68 -33.55 8.96
N LEU A 222 -3.13 -33.03 7.88
CA LEU A 222 -2.21 -31.90 7.88
C LEU A 222 -2.84 -30.74 7.12
N ARG A 223 -2.51 -29.53 7.56
CA ARG A 223 -2.70 -28.31 6.78
C ARG A 223 -1.34 -27.80 6.33
N LEU A 224 -1.17 -27.70 5.02
CA LEU A 224 0.06 -27.24 4.40
C LEU A 224 -0.06 -25.77 4.04
N PHE A 225 0.92 -24.97 4.40
CA PHE A 225 1.10 -23.58 3.97
C PHE A 225 2.30 -23.50 3.06
N VAL A 226 2.15 -22.86 1.90
CA VAL A 226 3.16 -22.79 0.86
C VAL A 226 3.49 -21.34 0.57
N THR A 227 4.79 -21.02 0.60
CA THR A 227 5.34 -19.74 0.15
C THR A 227 6.05 -19.96 -1.19
N LEU A 228 5.68 -19.23 -2.22
CA LEU A 228 6.19 -19.35 -3.58
C LEU A 228 7.27 -18.30 -3.84
N TYR A 229 8.28 -18.61 -4.67
CA TYR A 229 9.22 -17.60 -5.19
C TYR A 229 8.52 -16.52 -6.01
N HIS A 230 7.43 -16.87 -6.70
CA HIS A 230 6.65 -15.98 -7.53
C HIS A 230 5.17 -15.93 -7.07
N PRO A 231 4.81 -15.04 -6.13
CA PRO A 231 3.45 -14.99 -5.56
C PRO A 231 2.32 -14.83 -6.59
N ARG A 232 2.61 -14.19 -7.74
CA ARG A 232 1.64 -14.00 -8.84
C ARG A 232 1.18 -15.29 -9.50
N GLN A 233 1.90 -16.38 -9.27
CA GLN A 233 1.56 -17.69 -9.81
C GLN A 233 0.79 -18.56 -8.80
N ALA A 234 0.36 -17.99 -7.67
CA ALA A 234 -0.28 -18.74 -6.59
C ALA A 234 -1.51 -19.54 -7.04
N GLN A 235 -2.34 -18.96 -7.90
CA GLN A 235 -3.54 -19.61 -8.44
C GLN A 235 -3.19 -20.72 -9.43
N ASP A 236 -2.29 -20.42 -10.38
CA ASP A 236 -1.82 -21.40 -11.36
C ASP A 236 -1.13 -22.57 -10.66
N TYR A 237 -0.32 -22.28 -9.65
CA TYR A 237 0.33 -23.30 -8.83
C TYR A 237 -0.70 -24.19 -8.16
N ALA A 238 -1.67 -23.62 -7.43
CA ALA A 238 -2.72 -24.41 -6.76
C ALA A 238 -3.51 -25.29 -7.71
N ALA A 239 -3.83 -24.80 -8.92
CA ALA A 239 -4.54 -25.57 -9.94
C ALA A 239 -3.74 -26.78 -10.47
N HIS A 240 -2.40 -26.72 -10.43
CA HIS A 240 -1.54 -27.79 -10.96
C HIS A 240 -1.11 -28.83 -9.91
N THR A 241 -1.39 -28.60 -8.61
CA THR A 241 -1.00 -29.53 -7.53
C THR A 241 -1.78 -30.85 -7.51
N GLY A 242 -2.90 -30.93 -8.25
CA GLY A 242 -3.81 -32.08 -8.19
C GLY A 242 -4.61 -32.19 -6.89
N TYR A 243 -4.62 -31.13 -6.06
CA TYR A 243 -5.42 -31.08 -4.85
C TYR A 243 -6.90 -31.06 -5.19
N SER A 244 -7.67 -31.97 -4.56
CA SER A 244 -9.11 -32.13 -4.83
C SER A 244 -10.02 -31.20 -4.02
N GLY A 245 -9.48 -30.57 -2.96
CA GLY A 245 -10.18 -29.62 -2.12
C GLY A 245 -10.07 -28.18 -2.60
N GLN A 246 -10.65 -27.26 -1.84
CA GLN A 246 -10.50 -25.82 -2.11
C GLN A 246 -9.21 -25.31 -1.49
N ALA A 247 -8.28 -24.80 -2.32
CA ALA A 247 -7.11 -24.12 -1.84
C ALA A 247 -7.49 -22.75 -1.24
N LEU A 248 -6.88 -22.38 -0.13
CA LEU A 248 -7.08 -21.08 0.52
C LEU A 248 -5.90 -20.16 0.21
N TYR A 249 -6.18 -18.90 -0.08
CA TYR A 249 -5.17 -17.90 -0.43
C TYR A 249 -5.01 -16.88 0.67
N ASN A 250 -3.77 -16.46 0.94
CA ASN A 250 -3.48 -15.37 1.87
C ASN A 250 -3.73 -14.02 1.19
N GLU A 251 -5.00 -13.72 0.95
CA GLU A 251 -5.42 -12.51 0.25
C GLU A 251 -4.85 -11.20 0.83
N PRO A 252 -4.75 -11.01 2.16
CA PRO A 252 -4.12 -9.82 2.72
C PRO A 252 -2.67 -9.61 2.28
N VAL A 253 -1.89 -10.68 2.16
CA VAL A 253 -0.48 -10.63 1.71
C VAL A 253 -0.42 -10.52 0.19
N LEU A 254 -1.15 -11.37 -0.53
CA LEU A 254 -1.19 -11.39 -2.01
C LEU A 254 -1.64 -10.05 -2.59
N ARG A 255 -2.54 -9.35 -1.92
CA ARG A 255 -3.02 -8.01 -2.32
C ARG A 255 -1.86 -7.01 -2.41
N PHE A 256 -1.00 -6.97 -1.41
CA PHE A 256 0.14 -6.05 -1.39
C PHE A 256 1.27 -6.51 -2.32
N LEU A 257 1.42 -7.82 -2.54
CA LEU A 257 2.36 -8.38 -3.52
C LEU A 257 1.89 -8.22 -4.98
N GLY A 258 0.65 -7.76 -5.20
CA GLY A 258 0.07 -7.61 -6.54
C GLY A 258 -0.26 -8.94 -7.21
N ALA A 259 -0.65 -9.90 -6.40
CA ALA A 259 -0.97 -11.28 -6.77
C ALA A 259 -2.41 -11.69 -6.39
N SER A 260 -3.20 -10.77 -5.84
CA SER A 260 -4.62 -10.97 -5.49
C SER A 260 -5.49 -10.95 -6.75
N GLU A 261 -6.61 -11.67 -6.73
CA GLU A 261 -7.65 -11.61 -7.77
C GLU A 261 -8.27 -10.22 -7.90
N SER A 262 -8.31 -9.46 -6.81
CA SER A 262 -8.84 -8.10 -6.81
C SER A 262 -7.73 -7.09 -7.10
N PRO A 263 -7.70 -6.46 -8.30
CA PRO A 263 -6.67 -5.48 -8.66
C PRO A 263 -6.90 -4.09 -8.03
N VAL A 264 -7.93 -3.91 -7.20
CA VAL A 264 -8.36 -2.60 -6.68
C VAL A 264 -7.22 -1.88 -5.98
N PHE A 265 -6.50 -2.56 -5.08
CA PHE A 265 -5.39 -1.95 -4.35
C PHE A 265 -4.26 -1.51 -5.29
N GLN A 266 -3.86 -2.37 -6.24
CA GLN A 266 -2.80 -2.05 -7.21
C GLN A 266 -3.21 -0.89 -8.12
N THR A 267 -4.46 -0.88 -8.57
CA THR A 267 -5.00 0.21 -9.40
C THR A 267 -5.01 1.53 -8.64
N LEU A 268 -5.41 1.54 -7.38
CA LEU A 268 -5.38 2.72 -6.52
C LEU A 268 -3.94 3.21 -6.30
N LEU A 269 -3.01 2.32 -5.96
CA LEU A 269 -1.61 2.67 -5.74
C LEU A 269 -0.99 3.30 -6.99
N VAL A 270 -1.16 2.65 -8.15
CA VAL A 270 -0.66 3.16 -9.44
C VAL A 270 -1.31 4.49 -9.81
N SER A 271 -2.62 4.65 -9.58
CA SER A 271 -3.34 5.89 -9.87
C SER A 271 -2.86 7.06 -9.00
N VAL A 272 -2.66 6.83 -7.70
CA VAL A 272 -2.17 7.86 -6.77
C VAL A 272 -0.71 8.22 -7.09
N CYS A 273 0.17 7.25 -7.18
CA CYS A 273 1.58 7.50 -7.52
C CYS A 273 1.72 8.13 -8.91
N GLY A 274 0.95 7.66 -9.89
CA GLY A 274 0.94 8.19 -11.25
C GLY A 274 0.44 9.63 -11.32
N SER A 275 -0.60 9.98 -10.58
CA SER A 275 -1.11 11.36 -10.51
C SER A 275 -0.10 12.31 -9.88
N LEU A 276 0.57 11.89 -8.78
CA LEU A 276 1.63 12.67 -8.16
C LEU A 276 2.82 12.88 -9.10
N LEU A 277 3.26 11.82 -9.78
CA LEU A 277 4.33 11.92 -10.79
C LEU A 277 3.94 12.84 -11.95
N ALA A 278 2.70 12.78 -12.43
CA ALA A 278 2.21 13.65 -13.49
C ALA A 278 2.23 15.12 -13.06
N ILE A 279 1.80 15.42 -11.84
CA ILE A 279 1.83 16.78 -11.26
C ILE A 279 3.27 17.29 -11.18
N VAL A 280 4.19 16.49 -10.64
CA VAL A 280 5.62 16.83 -10.54
C VAL A 280 6.23 17.03 -11.93
N MET A 281 5.92 16.15 -12.89
CA MET A 281 6.40 16.23 -14.28
C MET A 281 5.95 17.52 -14.96
N VAL A 282 4.70 17.92 -14.81
CA VAL A 282 4.16 19.16 -15.38
C VAL A 282 4.88 20.38 -14.77
N GLY A 283 5.05 20.43 -13.45
CA GLY A 283 5.79 21.49 -12.77
C GLY A 283 7.24 21.59 -13.24
N ALA A 284 7.94 20.45 -13.26
CA ALA A 284 9.32 20.35 -13.74
C ALA A 284 9.46 20.79 -15.22
N PHE A 285 8.53 20.34 -16.07
CA PHE A 285 8.51 20.72 -17.48
C PHE A 285 8.51 22.24 -17.65
N PHE A 286 7.62 22.95 -16.98
CA PHE A 286 7.53 24.41 -17.12
C PHE A 286 8.75 25.14 -16.55
N LEU A 287 9.28 24.68 -15.43
CA LEU A 287 10.49 25.27 -14.83
C LEU A 287 11.69 25.13 -15.77
N ILE A 288 11.91 23.94 -16.31
CA ILE A 288 13.01 23.65 -17.23
C ILE A 288 12.78 24.35 -18.57
N TYR A 289 11.55 24.35 -19.10
CA TYR A 289 11.17 25.06 -20.32
C TYR A 289 11.51 26.55 -20.24
N ASN A 290 11.15 27.22 -19.13
CA ASN A 290 11.46 28.63 -18.91
C ASN A 290 12.98 28.89 -18.87
N SER A 291 13.73 28.01 -18.19
CA SER A 291 15.19 28.10 -18.13
C SER A 291 15.83 28.02 -19.53
N PHE A 292 15.40 27.05 -20.34
CA PHE A 292 15.88 26.91 -21.73
C PHE A 292 15.42 28.06 -22.61
N GLN A 293 14.21 28.57 -22.46
CA GLN A 293 13.72 29.71 -23.24
C GLN A 293 14.56 30.98 -22.99
N ILE A 294 14.90 31.27 -21.73
CA ILE A 294 15.77 32.40 -21.37
C ILE A 294 17.19 32.18 -21.93
N SER A 295 17.70 30.94 -21.80
CA SER A 295 19.01 30.57 -22.35
C SER A 295 19.09 30.82 -23.87
N LEU A 296 18.09 30.30 -24.60
CA LEU A 296 18.03 30.39 -26.06
C LEU A 296 17.91 31.85 -26.54
N SER A 297 17.03 32.65 -25.90
CA SER A 297 16.85 34.05 -26.33
C SER A 297 18.12 34.89 -26.24
N LYS A 298 18.99 34.61 -25.27
CA LYS A 298 20.32 35.29 -25.17
C LYS A 298 21.33 34.81 -26.20
N ARG A 299 21.16 33.62 -26.77
CA ARG A 299 22.08 32.97 -27.71
C ARG A 299 21.63 33.08 -29.16
N MET A 300 20.49 33.71 -29.43
CA MET A 300 19.94 33.81 -30.79
C MET A 300 20.90 34.47 -31.78
N GLN A 301 21.67 35.49 -31.38
CA GLN A 301 22.69 36.08 -32.24
C GLN A 301 23.79 35.09 -32.62
N GLN A 302 24.28 34.30 -31.65
CA GLN A 302 25.30 33.27 -31.91
C GLN A 302 24.78 32.23 -32.90
N PHE A 303 23.51 31.82 -32.75
CA PHE A 303 22.88 30.91 -33.68
C PHE A 303 22.65 31.54 -35.06
N GLY A 304 22.37 32.85 -35.12
CA GLY A 304 22.30 33.60 -36.37
C GLY A 304 23.65 33.64 -37.10
N LEU A 305 24.74 33.89 -36.40
CA LEU A 305 26.09 33.84 -36.96
C LEU A 305 26.49 32.44 -37.45
N LEU A 306 26.16 31.38 -36.69
CA LEU A 306 26.39 30.00 -37.12
C LEU A 306 25.56 29.63 -38.36
N ALA A 307 24.32 30.09 -38.42
CA ALA A 307 23.44 29.87 -39.56
C ALA A 307 23.90 30.63 -40.81
N SER A 308 24.48 31.85 -40.67
CA SER A 308 25.03 32.59 -41.80
C SER A 308 26.29 31.95 -42.40
N VAL A 309 27.01 31.15 -41.62
CA VAL A 309 28.15 30.31 -42.07
C VAL A 309 27.73 28.93 -42.57
N GLY A 310 26.38 28.66 -42.63
CA GLY A 310 25.86 27.44 -43.24
C GLY A 310 25.40 26.35 -42.24
N ALA A 311 25.28 26.64 -40.95
CA ALA A 311 24.73 25.68 -40.01
C ALA A 311 23.25 25.42 -40.27
N THR A 312 22.86 24.15 -40.35
CA THR A 312 21.47 23.76 -40.56
C THR A 312 20.66 23.83 -39.27
N GLU A 313 19.35 24.04 -39.39
CA GLU A 313 18.43 24.05 -38.26
C GLU A 313 18.49 22.75 -37.42
N LYS A 314 18.65 21.61 -38.10
CA LYS A 314 18.81 20.29 -37.45
C LYS A 314 20.05 20.22 -36.56
N GLN A 315 21.17 20.80 -37.01
CA GLN A 315 22.42 20.85 -36.25
C GLN A 315 22.30 21.75 -35.02
N LEU A 316 21.65 22.90 -35.14
CA LEU A 316 21.39 23.80 -34.02
C LEU A 316 20.46 23.20 -32.99
N ARG A 317 19.41 22.53 -33.43
CA ARG A 317 18.51 21.75 -32.53
C ARG A 317 19.24 20.62 -31.82
N SER A 318 20.14 19.92 -32.52
CA SER A 318 20.97 18.86 -31.91
C SER A 318 21.90 19.43 -30.84
N SER A 319 22.49 20.61 -31.05
CA SER A 319 23.32 21.30 -30.05
C SER A 319 22.54 21.60 -28.76
N VAL A 320 21.28 22.05 -28.86
CA VAL A 320 20.42 22.33 -27.69
C VAL A 320 20.05 21.06 -26.96
N ARG A 321 19.73 19.96 -27.68
CA ARG A 321 19.44 18.64 -27.05
C ARG A 321 20.69 18.13 -26.33
N PHE A 322 21.87 18.26 -26.92
CA PHE A 322 23.14 17.85 -26.31
C PHE A 322 23.43 18.66 -25.03
N GLU A 323 23.13 19.97 -25.03
CA GLU A 323 23.19 20.80 -23.82
C GLU A 323 22.27 20.26 -22.73
N GLY A 324 21.00 19.90 -23.06
CA GLY A 324 20.06 19.27 -22.16
C GLY A 324 20.59 17.95 -21.58
N LEU A 325 21.19 17.10 -22.40
CA LEU A 325 21.84 15.86 -21.96
C LEU A 325 23.00 16.11 -20.99
N CYS A 326 23.88 17.05 -21.28
CA CYS A 326 24.99 17.38 -20.38
C CYS A 326 24.51 17.91 -19.02
N LEU A 327 23.49 18.74 -19.02
CA LEU A 327 22.89 19.26 -17.78
C LEU A 327 22.16 18.13 -16.98
N SER A 328 21.50 17.23 -17.70
CA SER A 328 20.84 16.06 -17.10
C SER A 328 21.83 15.07 -16.51
N ALA A 329 22.98 14.86 -17.16
CA ALA A 329 24.03 13.96 -16.68
C ALA A 329 24.59 14.36 -15.31
N VAL A 330 24.48 15.62 -14.94
CA VAL A 330 24.86 16.12 -13.61
C VAL A 330 23.63 16.29 -12.71
N GLY A 331 22.56 16.89 -13.23
CA GLY A 331 21.38 17.22 -12.45
C GLY A 331 20.59 16.00 -11.97
N ILE A 332 20.44 14.96 -12.81
CA ILE A 332 19.66 13.76 -12.43
C ILE A 332 20.33 12.97 -11.30
N PRO A 333 21.63 12.62 -11.36
CA PRO A 333 22.28 11.92 -10.24
C PRO A 333 22.25 12.72 -8.93
N LEU A 334 22.49 14.02 -8.98
CA LEU A 334 22.39 14.88 -7.79
C LEU A 334 20.97 14.91 -7.23
N GLY A 335 19.96 14.94 -8.10
CA GLY A 335 18.57 14.90 -7.71
C GLY A 335 18.19 13.56 -7.09
N ILE A 336 18.64 12.43 -7.66
CA ILE A 336 18.41 11.10 -7.09
C ILE A 336 19.01 10.99 -5.69
N LEU A 337 20.26 11.41 -5.52
CA LEU A 337 20.92 11.40 -4.20
C LEU A 337 20.17 12.27 -3.18
N ALA A 338 19.78 13.48 -3.59
CA ALA A 338 18.99 14.37 -2.73
C ALA A 338 17.61 13.80 -2.40
N GLY A 339 16.96 13.13 -3.37
CA GLY A 339 15.66 12.47 -3.17
C GLY A 339 15.74 11.28 -2.22
N ILE A 340 16.74 10.41 -2.37
CA ILE A 340 17.00 9.29 -1.46
C ILE A 340 17.29 9.81 -0.04
N GLY A 341 18.20 10.78 0.08
CA GLY A 341 18.55 11.39 1.37
C GLY A 341 17.35 12.07 2.04
N GLY A 342 16.56 12.83 1.26
CA GLY A 342 15.33 13.46 1.75
C GLY A 342 14.30 12.46 2.23
N THR A 343 14.07 11.38 1.46
CA THR A 343 13.16 10.29 1.87
C THR A 343 13.66 9.61 3.15
N GLY A 344 14.96 9.30 3.23
CA GLY A 344 15.57 8.68 4.41
C GLY A 344 15.45 9.53 5.67
N LEU A 345 15.48 10.85 5.57
CA LEU A 345 15.27 11.77 6.70
C LEU A 345 13.78 11.89 7.10
N LEU A 346 12.86 11.78 6.15
CA LEU A 346 11.42 11.91 6.40
C LEU A 346 10.79 10.62 6.93
N LEU A 347 11.25 9.45 6.47
CA LEU A 347 10.66 8.16 6.84
C LEU A 347 10.60 7.88 8.34
N PRO A 348 11.63 8.14 9.17
CA PRO A 348 11.54 7.90 10.61
C PRO A 348 10.46 8.75 11.30
N VAL A 349 10.27 10.00 10.85
CA VAL A 349 9.26 10.90 11.40
C VAL A 349 7.84 10.41 11.04
N VAL A 350 7.67 9.91 9.81
CA VAL A 350 6.41 9.36 9.33
C VAL A 350 6.13 8.01 9.97
N SER A 351 7.15 7.16 10.15
CA SER A 351 7.05 5.82 10.74
C SER A 351 6.38 5.82 12.12
N GLN A 352 6.74 6.76 12.99
CA GLN A 352 6.12 6.89 14.32
C GLN A 352 4.60 7.13 14.25
N LYS A 353 4.14 7.88 13.26
CA LYS A 353 2.69 8.12 13.04
C LYS A 353 1.99 6.91 12.44
N PHE A 354 2.63 6.25 11.48
CA PHE A 354 2.06 5.07 10.80
C PHE A 354 1.96 3.86 11.72
N SER A 355 2.96 3.60 12.55
CA SER A 355 2.91 2.50 13.52
C SER A 355 1.79 2.67 14.53
N ALA A 356 1.52 3.89 14.96
CA ALA A 356 0.41 4.20 15.89
C ALA A 356 -0.97 3.96 15.23
N ILE A 357 -1.13 4.29 13.94
CA ILE A 357 -2.41 4.13 13.23
C ILE A 357 -2.68 2.67 12.86
N LEU A 358 -1.67 1.96 12.36
CA LEU A 358 -1.82 0.61 11.84
C LEU A 358 -1.60 -0.49 12.90
N HIS A 359 -1.30 -0.11 14.15
CA HIS A 359 -0.98 -1.05 15.24
C HIS A 359 0.05 -2.11 14.80
N SER A 360 0.95 -1.75 13.89
CA SER A 360 1.98 -2.62 13.33
C SER A 360 3.31 -2.41 14.06
N SER A 361 3.95 -3.49 14.47
CA SER A 361 5.31 -3.47 15.02
C SER A 361 6.41 -3.30 13.98
N ALA A 362 6.07 -3.38 12.68
CA ALA A 362 7.02 -3.23 11.59
C ALA A 362 7.48 -1.77 11.46
N PRO A 363 8.79 -1.47 11.40
CA PRO A 363 9.27 -0.14 11.13
C PRO A 363 9.13 0.21 9.63
N LEU A 364 8.73 1.45 9.33
CA LEU A 364 8.74 1.95 7.95
C LEU A 364 10.19 2.25 7.55
N THR A 365 10.83 1.30 6.89
CA THR A 365 12.22 1.39 6.42
C THR A 365 12.33 1.86 4.98
N LEU A 366 13.46 2.48 4.63
CA LEU A 366 13.73 2.90 3.26
C LEU A 366 13.99 1.66 2.37
N SER A 367 13.04 1.36 1.51
CA SER A 367 13.16 0.31 0.49
C SER A 367 13.34 0.95 -0.90
N LEU A 368 14.49 0.72 -1.51
CA LEU A 368 14.84 1.25 -2.82
C LEU A 368 14.68 0.17 -3.90
N SER A 369 13.78 0.40 -4.82
CA SER A 369 13.63 -0.43 -6.01
C SER A 369 14.45 0.14 -7.16
N LEU A 370 15.46 -0.58 -7.61
CA LEU A 370 16.30 -0.16 -8.74
C LEU A 370 15.49 0.12 -10.02
N PRO A 371 14.50 -0.72 -10.41
CA PRO A 371 13.64 -0.41 -11.55
C PRO A 371 12.80 0.84 -11.36
N ALA A 372 12.32 1.14 -10.15
CA ALA A 372 11.55 2.35 -9.88
C ALA A 372 12.43 3.62 -9.99
N LEU A 373 13.67 3.57 -9.49
CA LEU A 373 14.65 4.66 -9.63
C LEU A 373 15.04 4.86 -11.10
N ALA A 374 15.26 3.78 -11.85
CA ALA A 374 15.57 3.87 -13.28
C ALA A 374 14.39 4.48 -14.07
N ALA A 375 13.15 4.10 -13.75
CA ALA A 375 11.96 4.68 -14.35
C ALA A 375 11.84 6.19 -14.03
N ALA A 376 12.05 6.60 -12.76
CA ALA A 376 12.05 8.00 -12.36
C ALA A 376 13.12 8.80 -13.11
N ALA A 377 14.35 8.28 -13.25
CA ALA A 377 15.44 8.88 -14.00
C ALA A 377 15.08 9.01 -15.49
N ALA A 378 14.50 7.98 -16.10
CA ALA A 378 14.08 7.98 -17.51
C ALA A 378 12.97 9.01 -17.78
N ILE A 379 11.96 9.08 -16.90
CA ILE A 379 10.87 10.08 -16.97
C ILE A 379 11.45 11.50 -16.83
N CYS A 380 12.36 11.72 -15.88
CA CYS A 380 13.03 13.01 -15.70
C CYS A 380 13.82 13.39 -16.94
N LEU A 381 14.63 12.49 -17.49
CA LEU A 381 15.40 12.71 -18.72
C LEU A 381 14.50 13.05 -19.90
N ALA A 382 13.43 12.30 -20.10
CA ALA A 382 12.44 12.57 -21.13
C ALA A 382 11.83 13.97 -20.95
N THR A 383 11.45 14.34 -19.73
CA THR A 383 10.91 15.67 -19.40
C THR A 383 11.89 16.77 -19.74
N VAL A 384 13.18 16.62 -19.41
CA VAL A 384 14.23 17.61 -19.75
C VAL A 384 14.39 17.74 -21.26
N LEU A 385 14.45 16.62 -21.99
CA LEU A 385 14.61 16.64 -23.45
C LEU A 385 13.42 17.28 -24.15
N PHE A 386 12.19 16.99 -23.72
CA PHE A 386 10.98 17.64 -24.24
C PHE A 386 10.96 19.13 -23.90
N SER A 387 11.31 19.52 -22.68
CA SER A 387 11.35 20.91 -22.22
C SER A 387 12.40 21.73 -22.99
N ALA A 388 13.52 21.13 -23.39
CA ALA A 388 14.54 21.76 -24.21
C ALA A 388 14.17 21.83 -25.70
N ALA A 389 13.51 20.78 -26.23
CA ALA A 389 13.19 20.68 -27.66
C ALA A 389 12.13 21.68 -28.11
N LEU A 390 11.10 21.95 -27.30
CA LEU A 390 10.00 22.83 -27.66
C LEU A 390 10.43 24.29 -27.85
N PRO A 391 11.17 24.94 -26.90
CA PRO A 391 11.64 26.30 -27.12
C PRO A 391 12.66 26.35 -28.25
N ALA A 392 13.51 25.32 -28.43
CA ALA A 392 14.44 25.24 -29.54
C ALA A 392 13.74 25.23 -30.91
N ARG A 393 12.71 24.38 -31.06
CA ARG A 393 11.87 24.35 -32.27
C ARG A 393 11.28 25.73 -32.57
N LYS A 394 10.68 26.37 -31.57
CA LYS A 394 9.98 27.66 -31.72
C LYS A 394 10.95 28.82 -31.99
N ALA A 395 12.14 28.79 -31.41
CA ALA A 395 13.16 29.82 -31.62
C ALA A 395 13.79 29.71 -33.01
N LEU A 396 14.14 28.48 -33.42
CA LEU A 396 14.90 28.24 -34.69
C LEU A 396 13.99 28.19 -35.93
N SER A 397 12.68 28.22 -35.81
CA SER A 397 11.75 28.34 -36.95
C SER A 397 11.58 29.78 -37.46
N LYS A 398 12.17 30.79 -36.81
CA LYS A 398 12.11 32.18 -37.26
C LYS A 398 13.19 32.45 -38.35
N PRO A 399 12.99 33.43 -39.26
CA PRO A 399 13.99 33.79 -40.26
C PRO A 399 15.31 34.27 -39.64
N ILE A 400 16.43 33.96 -40.28
CA ILE A 400 17.80 34.28 -39.80
C ILE A 400 17.99 35.79 -39.55
N MET A 401 17.38 36.65 -40.38
CA MET A 401 17.40 38.11 -40.21
C MET A 401 16.85 38.57 -38.85
N VAL A 402 15.86 37.89 -38.31
CA VAL A 402 15.26 38.18 -36.98
C VAL A 402 16.26 37.84 -35.86
N TRP A 403 17.08 36.79 -36.06
CA TRP A 403 18.13 36.41 -35.10
C TRP A 403 19.26 37.40 -35.03
N LEU A 404 19.67 37.95 -36.19
CA LEU A 404 20.79 38.93 -36.29
C LEU A 404 20.40 40.33 -35.79
N ARG A 405 19.17 40.78 -36.13
CA ARG A 405 18.72 42.13 -35.78
C ARG A 405 18.23 42.27 -34.35
N GLN A 406 17.96 41.17 -33.62
CA GLN A 406 17.29 41.16 -32.31
C GLN A 406 15.98 41.95 -32.25
N THR A 407 15.49 42.41 -33.37
CA THR A 407 14.26 43.16 -33.49
C THR A 407 13.14 42.17 -33.75
N GLU A 408 12.40 41.78 -32.73
CA GLU A 408 11.05 41.25 -32.97
C GLU A 408 10.24 42.43 -33.50
N GLU A 409 9.75 42.33 -34.74
CA GLU A 409 8.74 43.25 -35.24
C GLU A 409 7.58 43.24 -34.21
N ILE A 410 7.53 44.34 -33.46
CA ILE A 410 6.40 44.58 -32.57
C ILE A 410 5.25 44.93 -33.52
N LYS A 411 4.39 43.95 -33.83
CA LYS A 411 3.12 44.25 -34.47
C LYS A 411 2.36 45.13 -33.48
N GLU A 412 2.32 46.42 -33.78
CA GLU A 412 1.54 47.37 -33.01
C GLU A 412 0.06 47.06 -33.24
N ASP A 413 -0.53 46.34 -32.32
CA ASP A 413 -1.98 46.28 -32.20
C ASP A 413 -2.46 47.61 -31.65
N ALA A 414 -2.95 48.49 -32.53
CA ALA A 414 -3.48 49.79 -32.15
C ALA A 414 -4.57 49.74 -31.06
N LYS A 415 -5.29 48.61 -30.95
CA LYS A 415 -6.25 48.36 -29.88
C LYS A 415 -5.60 48.10 -28.49
N ALA A 416 -4.27 47.84 -28.44
CA ALA A 416 -3.58 47.63 -27.16
C ALA A 416 -3.20 48.92 -26.43
N LEU A 417 -3.37 50.06 -27.07
CA LEU A 417 -2.94 51.38 -26.56
C LEU A 417 -3.99 52.07 -25.68
N ASN A 418 -5.26 51.60 -25.65
CA ASN A 418 -6.27 52.16 -24.78
C ASN A 418 -6.01 51.78 -23.33
N ALA A 419 -5.49 52.68 -22.54
CA ALA A 419 -5.29 52.52 -21.10
C ALA A 419 -6.66 52.55 -20.38
N ALA A 420 -6.89 51.60 -19.48
CA ALA A 420 -8.06 51.64 -18.63
C ALA A 420 -7.95 52.85 -17.67
N PRO A 421 -8.92 53.76 -17.65
CA PRO A 421 -8.87 54.98 -16.83
C PRO A 421 -8.75 54.68 -15.34
N LEU A 422 -9.17 53.53 -14.89
CA LEU A 422 -9.04 53.03 -13.52
C LEU A 422 -7.56 52.87 -13.07
N LEU A 423 -6.67 52.39 -13.94
CA LEU A 423 -5.24 52.19 -13.63
C LEU A 423 -4.49 53.49 -13.50
N GLN A 424 -4.89 54.51 -14.28
CA GLN A 424 -4.34 55.84 -14.17
C GLN A 424 -4.71 56.54 -12.85
N ARG A 425 -5.92 56.27 -12.35
CA ARG A 425 -6.40 56.82 -11.09
C ARG A 425 -5.80 56.14 -9.84
N LEU A 426 -5.44 54.87 -9.93
CA LEU A 426 -4.87 54.05 -8.83
C LEU A 426 -3.32 54.17 -8.74
N TYR A 427 -2.65 54.20 -9.83
CA TYR A 427 -1.17 54.07 -9.89
C TYR A 427 -0.44 55.21 -10.63
N GLY A 428 -1.16 56.27 -11.00
CA GLY A 428 -0.56 57.41 -11.67
C GLY A 428 0.03 57.14 -13.06
N LEU A 429 0.89 58.07 -13.53
CA LEU A 429 1.54 57.97 -14.84
C LEU A 429 2.49 56.75 -14.95
N GLU A 430 3.17 56.47 -13.86
CA GLU A 430 4.16 55.34 -13.82
C GLU A 430 3.45 53.98 -13.96
N GLY A 431 2.32 53.76 -13.28
CA GLY A 431 1.52 52.57 -13.40
C GLY A 431 0.92 52.40 -14.81
N MET A 432 0.53 53.50 -15.43
CA MET A 432 0.03 53.49 -16.81
C MET A 432 1.16 53.09 -17.81
N LEU A 433 2.35 53.64 -17.64
CA LEU A 433 3.51 53.31 -18.46
C LEU A 433 3.91 51.83 -18.27
N ALA A 434 3.93 51.36 -17.03
CA ALA A 434 4.23 49.97 -16.72
C ALA A 434 3.17 49.02 -17.35
N HIS A 435 1.88 49.36 -17.27
CA HIS A 435 0.82 48.61 -17.89
C HIS A 435 0.91 48.59 -19.42
N LYS A 436 1.17 49.73 -20.06
CA LYS A 436 1.40 49.80 -21.50
C LYS A 436 2.63 48.96 -21.92
N ASN A 437 3.73 49.02 -21.17
CA ASN A 437 4.90 48.19 -21.43
C ASN A 437 4.59 46.68 -21.25
N PHE A 438 3.83 46.32 -20.21
CA PHE A 438 3.37 44.96 -19.98
C PHE A 438 2.48 44.45 -21.12
N ARG A 439 1.50 45.22 -21.56
CA ARG A 439 0.63 44.86 -22.69
C ARG A 439 1.38 44.73 -24.00
N ARG A 440 2.34 45.66 -24.27
CA ARG A 440 3.21 45.62 -25.44
C ARG A 440 4.07 44.37 -25.46
N ASN A 441 4.59 43.97 -24.32
CA ASN A 441 5.49 42.81 -24.18
C ASN A 441 4.74 41.56 -23.68
N ARG A 442 3.41 41.46 -23.83
CA ARG A 442 2.57 40.38 -23.30
C ARG A 442 3.09 38.97 -23.62
N LYS A 443 3.62 38.75 -24.82
CA LYS A 443 4.18 37.45 -25.23
C LYS A 443 5.41 37.05 -24.38
N ARG A 444 6.23 38.02 -23.97
CA ARG A 444 7.43 37.79 -23.16
C ARG A 444 7.07 37.43 -21.71
N TYR A 445 6.06 38.12 -21.15
CA TYR A 445 5.61 37.88 -19.76
C TYR A 445 4.69 36.69 -19.63
N ARG A 446 4.01 36.26 -20.70
CA ARG A 446 3.05 35.15 -20.67
C ARG A 446 3.65 33.86 -20.12
N SER A 447 4.92 33.55 -20.43
CA SER A 447 5.59 32.36 -19.92
C SER A 447 5.80 32.43 -18.39
N VAL A 448 6.20 33.61 -17.88
CA VAL A 448 6.42 33.82 -16.44
C VAL A 448 5.12 33.78 -15.69
N VAL A 449 4.09 34.45 -16.19
CA VAL A 449 2.73 34.43 -15.61
C VAL A 449 2.19 33.00 -15.58
N LEU A 450 2.32 32.26 -16.70
CA LEU A 450 1.86 30.87 -16.77
C LEU A 450 2.60 29.96 -15.76
N SER A 451 3.92 30.15 -15.60
CA SER A 451 4.71 29.41 -14.62
C SER A 451 4.26 29.69 -13.18
N LEU A 452 4.05 30.99 -12.83
CA LEU A 452 3.56 31.37 -11.52
C LEU A 452 2.14 30.82 -11.25
N THR A 453 1.23 30.99 -12.22
CA THR A 453 -0.13 30.46 -12.11
C THR A 453 -0.10 28.94 -11.90
N LEU A 454 0.70 28.23 -12.68
CA LEU A 454 0.82 26.78 -12.54
C LEU A 454 1.41 26.37 -11.19
N SER A 455 2.41 27.09 -10.68
CA SER A 455 2.96 26.83 -9.34
C SER A 455 1.91 26.99 -8.26
N ILE A 456 1.04 28.01 -8.36
CA ILE A 456 -0.08 28.22 -7.41
C ILE A 456 -1.10 27.08 -7.54
N VAL A 457 -1.48 26.72 -8.77
CA VAL A 457 -2.41 25.62 -9.03
C VAL A 457 -1.88 24.31 -8.46
N LEU A 458 -0.59 24.00 -8.69
CA LEU A 458 0.03 22.79 -8.16
C LEU A 458 0.09 22.79 -6.62
N PHE A 459 0.38 23.94 -6.01
CA PHE A 459 0.37 24.07 -4.56
C PHE A 459 -1.03 23.85 -3.99
N VAL A 460 -2.05 24.48 -4.57
CA VAL A 460 -3.46 24.30 -4.15
C VAL A 460 -3.91 22.85 -4.38
N ALA A 461 -3.60 22.26 -5.53
CA ALA A 461 -3.94 20.88 -5.82
C ALA A 461 -3.27 19.90 -4.82
N GLY A 462 -1.99 20.10 -4.51
CA GLY A 462 -1.26 19.28 -3.54
C GLY A 462 -1.80 19.40 -2.12
N THR A 463 -2.11 20.61 -1.67
CA THR A 463 -2.70 20.83 -0.34
C THR A 463 -4.12 20.28 -0.25
N THR A 464 -4.95 20.44 -1.29
CA THR A 464 -6.30 19.88 -1.36
C THR A 464 -6.26 18.35 -1.34
N PHE A 465 -5.38 17.75 -2.13
CA PHE A 465 -5.17 16.30 -2.14
C PHE A 465 -4.77 15.77 -0.75
N SER A 466 -3.78 16.41 -0.12
CA SER A 466 -3.33 16.03 1.23
C SER A 466 -4.44 16.15 2.28
N THR A 467 -5.22 17.23 2.25
CA THR A 467 -6.34 17.43 3.20
C THR A 467 -7.49 16.46 2.94
N THR A 468 -7.75 16.12 1.68
CA THR A 468 -8.77 15.12 1.32
C THR A 468 -8.37 13.72 1.78
N LEU A 469 -7.09 13.32 1.56
CA LEU A 469 -6.56 12.05 2.08
C LEU A 469 -6.65 11.98 3.60
N LYS A 470 -6.28 13.07 4.30
CA LYS A 470 -6.40 13.13 5.75
C LYS A 470 -7.85 12.95 6.21
N ARG A 471 -8.81 13.65 5.59
CA ARG A 471 -10.24 13.51 5.91
C ARG A 471 -10.75 12.09 5.66
N LEU A 472 -10.34 11.46 4.56
CA LEU A 472 -10.69 10.07 4.28
C LEU A 472 -10.09 9.13 5.34
N ALA A 473 -8.82 9.31 5.68
CA ALA A 473 -8.19 8.53 6.76
C ALA A 473 -8.91 8.72 8.08
N ASP A 474 -9.23 9.96 8.44
CA ASP A 474 -9.98 10.29 9.67
C ASP A 474 -11.38 9.63 9.65
N GLN A 475 -12.08 9.59 8.51
CA GLN A 475 -13.38 8.91 8.36
C GLN A 475 -13.29 7.39 8.55
N TYR A 476 -12.21 6.75 8.06
CA TYR A 476 -12.02 5.30 8.20
C TYR A 476 -11.43 4.88 9.55
N THR A 477 -10.82 5.81 10.29
CA THR A 477 -10.25 5.53 11.63
C THR A 477 -11.18 5.90 12.78
N VAL A 478 -12.25 6.64 12.54
CA VAL A 478 -13.16 7.17 13.57
C VAL A 478 -14.59 6.71 13.30
N ASP A 479 -14.83 5.39 13.30
CA ASP A 479 -16.20 4.88 13.43
C ASP A 479 -16.58 4.58 14.90
N PHE A 480 -15.72 4.97 15.85
CA PHE A 480 -16.01 4.78 17.25
C PHE A 480 -15.82 6.11 17.99
N ASP A 481 -16.92 6.78 18.30
CA ASP A 481 -16.96 7.98 19.15
C ASP A 481 -16.70 7.67 20.64
N TYR A 482 -15.91 6.61 20.92
CA TYR A 482 -15.58 6.22 22.29
C TYR A 482 -14.08 5.95 22.49
N ASP A 483 -13.55 6.35 23.66
CA ASP A 483 -12.17 6.09 24.05
C ASP A 483 -11.99 4.65 24.59
N LEU A 484 -13.03 4.11 25.24
CA LEU A 484 -13.02 2.78 25.83
C LEU A 484 -14.30 2.01 25.47
N CYS A 485 -14.13 0.78 25.01
CA CYS A 485 -15.21 -0.16 24.78
C CYS A 485 -15.05 -1.38 25.70
N LEU A 486 -16.06 -1.64 26.52
CA LEU A 486 -16.16 -2.85 27.30
C LEU A 486 -17.09 -3.81 26.56
N SER A 487 -16.55 -4.90 26.03
CA SER A 487 -17.34 -5.96 25.38
C SER A 487 -17.46 -7.16 26.31
N THR A 488 -18.68 -7.65 26.52
CA THR A 488 -18.96 -8.85 27.32
C THR A 488 -20.02 -9.69 26.65
N GLN A 489 -19.81 -10.99 26.59
CA GLN A 489 -20.78 -11.95 26.04
C GLN A 489 -21.52 -12.73 27.16
N ALA A 490 -21.09 -12.55 28.42
CA ALA A 490 -21.50 -13.42 29.54
C ALA A 490 -22.44 -12.74 30.52
N ILE A 491 -22.88 -11.50 30.27
CA ILE A 491 -23.75 -10.82 31.22
C ILE A 491 -25.19 -10.91 30.73
N PRO A 492 -26.10 -11.55 31.47
CA PRO A 492 -27.52 -11.49 31.19
C PRO A 492 -28.01 -10.02 31.18
N GLU A 493 -29.12 -9.76 30.49
CA GLU A 493 -29.69 -8.42 30.32
C GLU A 493 -29.87 -7.68 31.66
N ASP A 494 -30.32 -8.40 32.72
CA ASP A 494 -30.44 -7.87 34.07
C ASP A 494 -29.08 -7.44 34.66
N GLY A 495 -28.01 -8.14 34.33
CA GLY A 495 -26.64 -7.81 34.73
C GLY A 495 -26.13 -6.54 34.07
N LEU A 496 -26.50 -6.28 32.82
CA LEU A 496 -26.15 -5.09 32.09
C LEU A 496 -26.78 -3.83 32.73
N HIS A 497 -28.07 -3.95 33.13
CA HIS A 497 -28.79 -2.88 33.80
C HIS A 497 -28.21 -2.51 35.16
N THR A 498 -27.49 -3.41 35.82
CA THR A 498 -26.79 -3.15 37.09
C THR A 498 -25.36 -2.64 36.87
N LEU A 499 -24.69 -3.09 35.82
CA LEU A 499 -23.31 -2.73 35.52
C LEU A 499 -23.19 -1.34 34.85
N TYR A 500 -24.08 -1.02 33.92
CA TYR A 500 -24.03 0.22 33.16
C TYR A 500 -24.08 1.50 34.03
N PRO A 501 -25.00 1.63 35.04
CA PRO A 501 -25.00 2.80 35.91
C PRO A 501 -23.72 2.96 36.72
N ARG A 502 -23.06 1.85 37.10
CA ARG A 502 -21.79 1.88 37.82
C ARG A 502 -20.64 2.35 36.94
N LEU A 503 -20.61 1.91 35.68
CA LEU A 503 -19.59 2.32 34.70
C LEU A 503 -19.79 3.77 34.28
N SER A 504 -21.01 4.19 34.03
CA SER A 504 -21.35 5.57 33.66
C SER A 504 -21.07 6.59 34.76
N ALA A 505 -21.15 6.16 36.04
CA ALA A 505 -20.85 7.00 37.20
C ALA A 505 -19.36 7.02 37.58
N ALA A 506 -18.49 6.29 36.87
CA ALA A 506 -17.07 6.24 37.21
C ALA A 506 -16.39 7.58 36.91
N ALA A 507 -15.44 7.98 37.78
CA ALA A 507 -14.71 9.23 37.65
C ALA A 507 -13.92 9.25 36.33
N GLY A 508 -14.11 10.29 35.52
CA GLY A 508 -13.46 10.45 34.22
C GLY A 508 -14.33 10.05 33.02
N VAL A 509 -15.49 9.45 33.22
CA VAL A 509 -16.48 9.20 32.17
C VAL A 509 -17.27 10.48 31.90
N THR A 510 -17.17 11.00 30.67
CA THR A 510 -17.88 12.21 30.25
C THR A 510 -19.19 11.87 29.54
N GLU A 511 -19.16 10.78 28.74
CA GLU A 511 -20.30 10.30 27.99
C GLU A 511 -20.24 8.77 27.90
N SER A 512 -21.36 8.08 27.96
CA SER A 512 -21.41 6.63 27.87
C SER A 512 -22.67 6.16 27.17
N SER A 513 -22.55 5.10 26.40
CA SER A 513 -23.68 4.39 25.78
C SER A 513 -23.47 2.90 25.85
N TYR A 514 -24.52 2.10 25.70
CA TYR A 514 -24.40 0.65 25.56
C TYR A 514 -25.18 0.16 24.34
N GLN A 515 -24.69 -0.94 23.80
CA GLN A 515 -25.31 -1.64 22.68
C GLN A 515 -25.42 -3.13 23.04
N ALA A 516 -26.60 -3.71 22.87
CA ALA A 516 -26.80 -5.15 22.89
C ALA A 516 -26.87 -5.65 21.44
N VAL A 517 -26.08 -6.67 21.12
CA VAL A 517 -26.05 -7.30 19.80
C VAL A 517 -26.59 -8.72 19.93
N SER A 518 -27.65 -9.02 19.21
CA SER A 518 -28.22 -10.37 19.11
C SER A 518 -28.13 -10.85 17.66
N THR A 519 -27.63 -12.07 17.48
CA THR A 519 -27.52 -12.68 16.15
C THR A 519 -28.71 -13.60 15.94
N PHE A 520 -29.42 -13.38 14.85
CA PHE A 520 -30.55 -14.23 14.45
C PHE A 520 -30.21 -14.94 13.14
N SER A 521 -30.49 -16.24 13.10
CA SER A 521 -30.41 -17.01 11.85
C SER A 521 -31.80 -16.98 11.20
N CYS A 522 -31.89 -16.43 9.99
CA CYS A 522 -33.12 -16.34 9.22
C CYS A 522 -32.98 -17.12 7.91
N PRO A 523 -33.78 -18.18 7.69
CA PRO A 523 -33.81 -18.84 6.39
C PRO A 523 -34.48 -17.93 5.35
N VAL A 524 -33.74 -17.55 4.31
CA VAL A 524 -34.24 -16.72 3.21
C VAL A 524 -34.28 -17.55 1.94
N ALA A 525 -35.42 -17.58 1.27
CA ALA A 525 -35.53 -18.29 0.00
C ALA A 525 -34.68 -17.56 -1.08
N GLY A 526 -34.01 -18.32 -1.94
CA GLY A 526 -33.12 -17.74 -2.97
C GLY A 526 -33.77 -16.69 -3.90
N ARG A 527 -35.11 -16.81 -4.12
CA ARG A 527 -35.92 -15.84 -4.86
C ARG A 527 -36.04 -14.47 -4.19
N ASP A 528 -35.88 -14.40 -2.87
CA ASP A 528 -36.04 -13.20 -2.06
C ASP A 528 -34.69 -12.46 -1.89
N LEU A 529 -33.59 -13.07 -2.35
CA LEU A 529 -32.26 -12.47 -2.36
C LEU A 529 -32.09 -11.49 -3.53
N SER A 530 -31.39 -10.38 -3.31
CA SER A 530 -31.10 -9.40 -4.34
C SER A 530 -30.26 -10.01 -5.49
N ALA A 531 -30.44 -9.49 -6.71
CA ALA A 531 -29.62 -9.92 -7.86
C ALA A 531 -28.12 -9.69 -7.60
N ALA A 532 -27.76 -8.64 -6.89
CA ALA A 532 -26.37 -8.32 -6.53
C ALA A 532 -25.76 -9.39 -5.60
N TYR A 533 -26.53 -9.88 -4.63
CA TYR A 533 -26.06 -10.94 -3.72
C TYR A 533 -25.88 -12.27 -4.46
N ARG A 534 -26.82 -12.65 -5.33
CA ARG A 534 -26.72 -13.89 -6.13
C ARG A 534 -25.53 -13.93 -7.09
N HIS A 535 -25.00 -12.76 -7.49
CA HIS A 535 -23.83 -12.64 -8.37
C HIS A 535 -22.53 -12.32 -7.60
N SER A 536 -22.58 -12.27 -6.26
CA SER A 536 -21.35 -12.09 -5.47
C SER A 536 -20.58 -13.40 -5.34
N PRO A 537 -19.24 -13.35 -5.25
CA PRO A 537 -18.43 -14.52 -4.95
C PRO A 537 -18.87 -15.12 -3.59
N GLY A 538 -19.48 -16.29 -3.58
CA GLY A 538 -20.06 -16.95 -2.42
C GLY A 538 -21.59 -16.93 -2.38
N GLY A 539 -22.25 -16.24 -3.28
CA GLY A 539 -23.71 -16.35 -3.48
C GLY A 539 -24.06 -17.61 -4.29
N ASP A 540 -25.03 -18.41 -3.82
CA ASP A 540 -25.51 -19.56 -4.57
C ASP A 540 -26.41 -19.07 -5.73
N PRO A 541 -26.09 -19.38 -7.00
CA PRO A 541 -26.87 -18.95 -8.14
C PRO A 541 -28.19 -19.69 -8.32
N SER A 542 -28.47 -20.76 -7.56
CA SER A 542 -29.69 -21.56 -7.75
C SER A 542 -30.91 -20.91 -7.07
N PRO A 543 -32.04 -20.73 -7.80
CA PRO A 543 -33.22 -20.08 -7.27
C PRO A 543 -33.95 -20.91 -6.16
N ASP A 544 -33.57 -22.17 -6.00
CA ASP A 544 -34.21 -23.11 -5.05
C ASP A 544 -33.32 -23.43 -3.83
N ALA A 545 -32.06 -22.95 -3.79
CA ALA A 545 -31.20 -23.12 -2.63
C ALA A 545 -31.61 -22.11 -1.54
N GLY A 546 -32.19 -22.60 -0.48
CA GLY A 546 -32.43 -21.82 0.74
C GLY A 546 -31.08 -21.48 1.39
N GLY A 547 -30.69 -20.20 1.37
CA GLY A 547 -29.53 -19.71 2.09
C GLY A 547 -29.92 -19.22 3.48
N THR A 548 -29.07 -19.41 4.47
CA THR A 548 -29.18 -18.76 5.78
C THR A 548 -28.37 -17.46 5.74
N VAL A 549 -29.02 -16.34 5.96
CA VAL A 549 -28.34 -15.04 6.12
C VAL A 549 -28.07 -14.84 7.60
N HIS A 550 -26.81 -14.67 7.96
CA HIS A 550 -26.36 -14.37 9.33
C HIS A 550 -26.24 -12.87 9.56
#